data_1e76f5cd006d3aa1e212d20613400421
#
_entry.id   1e76f5cd006d3aa1e212d20613400421
#
_cell.length_a   1.000
_cell.length_b   1.000
_cell.length_c   1.000
_cell.angle_alpha   90.00
_cell.angle_beta   90.00
_cell.angle_gamma   90.00
#
_symmetry.space_group_name_H-M   'P 1'
#
loop_
_entity.id
_entity.type
_entity.pdbx_description
1 polymer ?
#
loop_
_entity_poly.entity_id
_entity_poly.type
_entity_poly.pdbx_seq_one_letter_code
_entity_poly.pdbx_strand_id
1 'polypeptide(L)'
;ELFREKGIDYRLEGDLLTVQGVLTPGQYALRGDISSQFITGLLYALPLLHGDSDIVLTTQLESESYVNLSLDALRQFGIVIEPAAHGWHIPGNQSYQPHDCAVEADYSQSGFFYAAQGIGNPIAVTGMNPHSVQGDRIVVDYMSKLNTLGTVDLDVRDCPDLVPPLALRAALRAGETTVISGAARLRL
;
A
#
# COMPACT_ATOMS: atom_id res chain seq x y z
N GLU A 1 19.55 -9.14 0.18
CA GLU A 1 20.27 -8.97 -1.10
C GLU A 1 20.67 -7.50 -1.27
N LEU A 2 19.70 -6.55 -1.34
CA LEU A 2 19.93 -5.11 -1.54
C LEU A 2 20.93 -4.50 -0.54
N PHE A 3 20.84 -4.82 0.75
CA PHE A 3 21.78 -4.31 1.75
C PHE A 3 23.23 -4.68 1.42
N ARG A 4 23.47 -5.93 1.00
CA ARG A 4 24.83 -6.38 0.61
C ARG A 4 25.34 -5.65 -0.63
N GLU A 5 24.49 -5.47 -1.63
CA GLU A 5 24.86 -4.74 -2.86
C GLU A 5 25.19 -3.28 -2.58
N LYS A 6 24.56 -2.69 -1.57
CA LYS A 6 24.78 -1.30 -1.15
C LYS A 6 25.85 -1.13 -0.05
N GLY A 7 26.54 -2.22 0.33
CA GLY A 7 27.56 -2.17 1.37
C GLY A 7 27.01 -1.87 2.76
N ILE A 8 25.76 -2.20 3.00
CA ILE A 8 25.10 -2.06 4.30
C ILE A 8 25.20 -3.38 5.05
N ASP A 9 25.89 -3.37 6.18
CA ASP A 9 26.01 -4.53 7.03
C ASP A 9 24.69 -4.78 7.77
N TYR A 10 24.28 -6.03 7.84
CA TYR A 10 23.14 -6.42 8.64
C TYR A 10 23.36 -7.79 9.30
N ARG A 11 22.79 -7.96 10.47
CA ARG A 11 22.85 -9.17 11.28
C ARG A 11 21.48 -9.44 11.89
N LEU A 12 21.01 -10.66 11.72
CA LEU A 12 19.77 -11.14 12.32
C LEU A 12 20.12 -12.20 13.37
N GLU A 13 19.77 -11.96 14.64
CA GLU A 13 19.98 -12.87 15.76
C GLU A 13 18.64 -13.08 16.48
N GLY A 14 18.01 -14.22 16.25
CA GLY A 14 16.63 -14.43 16.67
C GLY A 14 15.72 -13.38 16.04
N ASP A 15 15.04 -12.59 16.88
CA ASP A 15 14.14 -11.53 16.44
C ASP A 15 14.81 -10.14 16.35
N LEU A 16 16.13 -10.05 16.63
CA LEU A 16 16.88 -8.80 16.59
C LEU A 16 17.58 -8.62 15.26
N LEU A 17 17.17 -7.60 14.51
CA LEU A 17 17.85 -7.14 13.30
C LEU A 17 18.76 -5.94 13.63
N THR A 18 20.06 -6.12 13.47
CA THR A 18 21.03 -5.03 13.56
C THR A 18 21.43 -4.60 12.15
N VAL A 19 21.36 -3.31 11.86
CA VAL A 19 21.74 -2.73 10.55
C VAL A 19 22.77 -1.62 10.80
N GLN A 20 23.85 -1.62 10.01
CA GLN A 20 24.90 -0.61 10.07
C GLN A 20 25.33 -0.23 8.66
N GLY A 21 25.30 1.06 8.36
CA GLY A 21 25.71 1.58 7.05
C GLY A 21 24.94 2.85 6.70
N VAL A 22 25.24 3.37 5.52
CA VAL A 22 24.62 4.57 4.98
C VAL A 22 24.13 4.27 3.56
N LEU A 23 22.91 4.68 3.25
CA LEU A 23 22.41 4.64 1.88
C LEU A 23 23.21 5.60 1.00
N THR A 24 23.53 5.16 -0.21
CA THR A 24 24.25 5.97 -1.21
C THR A 24 23.36 6.18 -2.44
N PRO A 25 23.49 7.32 -3.16
CA PRO A 25 22.79 7.52 -4.43
C PRO A 25 23.07 6.41 -5.44
N GLY A 26 22.18 6.26 -6.43
CA GLY A 26 22.34 5.32 -7.51
C GLY A 26 21.13 4.39 -7.71
N GLN A 27 21.31 3.32 -8.47
CA GLN A 27 20.23 2.40 -8.83
C GLN A 27 19.90 1.41 -7.73
N TYR A 28 18.59 1.21 -7.50
CA TYR A 28 17.99 0.26 -6.56
C TYR A 28 17.03 -0.66 -7.32
N ALA A 29 17.50 -1.84 -7.65
CA ALA A 29 16.70 -2.85 -8.33
C ALA A 29 16.00 -3.75 -7.31
N LEU A 30 14.66 -3.81 -7.36
CA LEU A 30 13.88 -4.66 -6.46
C LEU A 30 12.65 -5.24 -7.14
N ARG A 31 12.15 -6.32 -6.56
CA ARG A 31 10.91 -6.93 -7.00
C ARG A 31 9.72 -6.10 -6.52
N GLY A 32 8.77 -5.83 -7.43
CA GLY A 32 7.53 -5.11 -7.15
C GLY A 32 6.43 -5.99 -6.53
N ASP A 33 6.60 -7.32 -6.58
CA ASP A 33 5.60 -8.30 -6.17
C ASP A 33 5.82 -8.89 -4.76
N ILE A 34 6.79 -8.37 -3.99
CA ILE A 34 7.06 -8.84 -2.61
C ILE A 34 6.35 -7.96 -1.60
N SER A 35 6.70 -6.68 -1.50
CA SER A 35 6.10 -5.75 -0.56
C SER A 35 6.29 -4.31 -1.02
N SER A 36 5.19 -3.56 -1.09
CA SER A 36 5.21 -2.12 -1.32
C SER A 36 5.99 -1.34 -0.26
N GLN A 37 6.13 -1.88 0.95
CA GLN A 37 6.83 -1.22 2.06
C GLN A 37 8.33 -1.03 1.78
N PHE A 38 8.98 -1.94 1.03
CA PHE A 38 10.38 -1.77 0.63
C PHE A 38 10.54 -0.60 -0.33
N ILE A 39 9.61 -0.46 -1.27
CA ILE A 39 9.58 0.66 -2.23
C ILE A 39 9.33 1.96 -1.48
N THR A 40 8.30 2.00 -0.65
CA THR A 40 7.93 3.18 0.16
C THR A 40 9.09 3.66 1.03
N GLY A 41 9.78 2.74 1.71
CA GLY A 41 10.94 3.09 2.53
C GLY A 41 12.05 3.79 1.73
N LEU A 42 12.34 3.32 0.51
CA LEU A 42 13.31 3.97 -0.38
C LEU A 42 12.80 5.31 -0.91
N LEU A 43 11.53 5.41 -1.30
CA LEU A 43 10.94 6.68 -1.75
C LEU A 43 11.04 7.78 -0.69
N TYR A 44 10.93 7.43 0.60
CA TYR A 44 11.13 8.40 1.69
C TYR A 44 12.60 8.76 1.94
N ALA A 45 13.52 7.85 1.70
CA ALA A 45 14.93 8.05 2.08
C ALA A 45 15.78 8.65 0.95
N LEU A 46 15.61 8.16 -0.28
CA LEU A 46 16.48 8.50 -1.41
C LEU A 46 16.48 9.99 -1.80
N PRO A 47 15.37 10.75 -1.70
CA PRO A 47 15.38 12.18 -2.01
C PRO A 47 16.36 13.00 -1.17
N LEU A 48 16.67 12.55 0.05
CA LEU A 48 17.54 13.23 0.99
C LEU A 48 19.04 13.01 0.71
N LEU A 49 19.39 12.11 -0.19
CA LEU A 49 20.78 11.77 -0.49
C LEU A 49 21.46 12.84 -1.35
N HIS A 50 22.78 12.90 -1.27
CA HIS A 50 23.58 13.86 -2.06
C HIS A 50 23.83 13.33 -3.48
N GLY A 51 22.77 13.12 -4.24
CA GLY A 51 22.80 12.67 -5.63
C GLY A 51 21.52 11.91 -6.00
N ASP A 52 21.31 11.77 -7.31
CA ASP A 52 20.11 11.17 -7.86
C ASP A 52 20.10 9.64 -7.68
N SER A 53 18.92 9.08 -7.62
CA SER A 53 18.71 7.64 -7.51
C SER A 53 17.59 7.18 -8.42
N ASP A 54 17.62 5.89 -8.78
CA ASP A 54 16.58 5.23 -9.54
C ASP A 54 16.08 4.00 -8.78
N ILE A 55 14.77 3.87 -8.64
CA ILE A 55 14.14 2.61 -8.24
C ILE A 55 13.70 1.91 -9.52
N VAL A 56 14.21 0.69 -9.75
CA VAL A 56 13.87 -0.14 -10.91
C VAL A 56 13.16 -1.40 -10.45
N LEU A 57 11.93 -1.57 -10.87
CA LEU A 57 11.14 -2.76 -10.59
C LEU A 57 11.50 -3.87 -11.57
N THR A 58 11.86 -5.04 -11.05
CA THR A 58 12.23 -6.22 -11.84
C THR A 58 11.04 -7.15 -12.10
N THR A 59 9.92 -6.92 -11.45
CA THR A 59 8.63 -7.60 -11.66
C THR A 59 7.50 -6.57 -11.66
N GLN A 60 6.31 -6.98 -12.05
CA GLN A 60 5.11 -6.13 -11.97
C GLN A 60 4.90 -5.67 -10.52
N LEU A 61 4.50 -4.40 -10.37
CA LEU A 61 4.14 -3.84 -9.07
C LEU A 61 2.80 -4.40 -8.60
N GLU A 62 2.78 -4.97 -7.41
CA GLU A 62 1.57 -5.32 -6.68
C GLU A 62 1.32 -4.32 -5.55
N SER A 63 0.05 -4.15 -5.18
CA SER A 63 -0.36 -3.15 -4.17
C SER A 63 0.10 -1.74 -4.54
N GLU A 64 -0.04 -1.39 -5.80
CA GLU A 64 0.34 -0.07 -6.35
C GLU A 64 -0.32 1.08 -5.60
N SER A 65 -1.54 0.88 -5.13
CA SER A 65 -2.31 1.87 -4.37
C SER A 65 -1.57 2.39 -3.12
N TYR A 66 -0.84 1.52 -2.40
CA TYR A 66 -0.07 1.94 -1.23
C TYR A 66 1.18 2.73 -1.60
N VAL A 67 1.79 2.44 -2.76
CA VAL A 67 2.89 3.25 -3.27
C VAL A 67 2.39 4.63 -3.71
N ASN A 68 1.24 4.67 -4.40
CA ASN A 68 0.61 5.92 -4.83
C ASN A 68 0.22 6.81 -3.65
N LEU A 69 -0.25 6.22 -2.54
CA LEU A 69 -0.50 6.95 -1.30
C LEU A 69 0.79 7.59 -0.75
N SER A 70 1.90 6.86 -0.79
CA SER A 70 3.21 7.38 -0.37
C SER A 70 3.72 8.49 -1.29
N LEU A 71 3.54 8.35 -2.60
CA LEU A 71 3.92 9.38 -3.58
C LEU A 71 3.08 10.66 -3.41
N ASP A 72 1.79 10.52 -3.11
CA ASP A 72 0.93 11.68 -2.83
C ASP A 72 1.37 12.41 -1.56
N ALA A 73 1.67 11.68 -0.49
CA ALA A 73 2.20 12.25 0.74
C ALA A 73 3.53 12.97 0.49
N LEU A 74 4.49 12.35 -0.21
CA LEU A 74 5.77 12.95 -0.56
C LEU A 74 5.61 14.27 -1.32
N ARG A 75 4.71 14.31 -2.29
CA ARG A 75 4.39 15.51 -3.06
C ARG A 75 3.84 16.63 -2.18
N GLN A 76 2.98 16.33 -1.20
CA GLN A 76 2.45 17.31 -0.25
C GLN A 76 3.55 17.94 0.60
N PHE A 77 4.59 17.18 0.92
CA PHE A 77 5.75 17.66 1.67
C PHE A 77 6.89 18.17 0.76
N GLY A 78 6.61 18.51 -0.49
CA GLY A 78 7.53 19.18 -1.40
C GLY A 78 8.60 18.28 -2.03
N ILE A 79 8.46 16.97 -1.94
CA ILE A 79 9.37 16.00 -2.58
C ILE A 79 8.92 15.72 -4.02
N VAL A 80 9.86 15.75 -4.94
CA VAL A 80 9.67 15.44 -6.35
C VAL A 80 10.17 14.03 -6.63
N ILE A 81 9.29 13.19 -7.16
CA ILE A 81 9.59 11.84 -7.65
C ILE A 81 9.06 11.78 -9.08
N GLU A 82 9.91 11.39 -10.02
CA GLU A 82 9.57 11.34 -11.43
C GLU A 82 9.26 9.89 -11.85
N PRO A 83 8.11 9.63 -12.49
CA PRO A 83 7.82 8.30 -12.98
C PRO A 83 8.78 7.92 -14.11
N ALA A 84 9.22 6.65 -14.11
CA ALA A 84 10.05 6.05 -15.14
C ALA A 84 9.36 4.79 -15.72
N ALA A 85 9.88 4.22 -16.80
CA ALA A 85 9.25 3.10 -17.51
C ALA A 85 9.01 1.87 -16.60
N HIS A 86 9.90 1.62 -15.63
CA HIS A 86 9.82 0.48 -14.73
C HIS A 86 10.15 0.91 -13.29
N GLY A 87 9.54 1.98 -12.80
CA GLY A 87 9.79 2.50 -11.45
C GLY A 87 9.84 4.01 -11.40
N TRP A 88 10.84 4.58 -10.73
CA TRP A 88 10.92 6.03 -10.47
C TRP A 88 12.34 6.54 -10.55
N HIS A 89 12.50 7.74 -11.10
CA HIS A 89 13.68 8.56 -10.95
C HIS A 89 13.50 9.51 -9.76
N ILE A 90 14.52 9.63 -8.92
CA ILE A 90 14.45 10.35 -7.66
C ILE A 90 15.61 11.35 -7.64
N PRO A 91 15.35 12.63 -7.97
CA PRO A 91 16.34 13.69 -7.78
C PRO A 91 16.79 13.74 -6.32
N GLY A 92 18.09 13.82 -6.09
CA GLY A 92 18.66 13.94 -4.76
C GLY A 92 18.70 15.38 -4.23
N ASN A 93 19.36 15.57 -3.10
CA ASN A 93 19.53 16.89 -2.45
C ASN A 93 18.21 17.62 -2.13
N GLN A 94 17.12 16.87 -1.99
CA GLN A 94 15.82 17.42 -1.61
C GLN A 94 15.71 17.53 -0.08
N SER A 95 14.76 18.30 0.37
CA SER A 95 14.38 18.41 1.78
C SER A 95 12.88 18.50 1.93
N TYR A 96 12.34 17.82 2.93
CA TYR A 96 10.93 17.90 3.26
C TYR A 96 10.55 19.33 3.67
N GLN A 97 9.48 19.85 3.11
CA GLN A 97 8.93 21.15 3.46
C GLN A 97 7.87 20.98 4.55
N PRO A 98 7.95 21.70 5.67
CA PRO A 98 6.91 21.68 6.69
C PRO A 98 5.55 22.01 6.09
N HIS A 99 4.54 21.24 6.42
CA HIS A 99 3.18 21.43 5.94
C HIS A 99 2.17 20.97 6.98
N ASP A 100 1.18 21.82 7.26
CA ASP A 100 0.05 21.45 8.10
C ASP A 100 -0.92 20.65 7.27
N CYS A 101 -1.19 19.41 7.68
CA CYS A 101 -2.13 18.54 7.01
C CYS A 101 -3.03 17.82 8.01
N ALA A 102 -4.23 17.46 7.57
CA ALA A 102 -5.10 16.54 8.29
C ALA A 102 -4.91 15.14 7.73
N VAL A 103 -4.57 14.20 8.60
CA VAL A 103 -4.54 12.79 8.21
C VAL A 103 -5.96 12.33 7.96
N GLU A 104 -6.24 11.83 6.75
CA GLU A 104 -7.58 11.34 6.41
C GLU A 104 -7.90 10.02 7.11
N ALA A 105 -9.20 9.69 7.19
CA ALA A 105 -9.66 8.45 7.76
C ALA A 105 -9.23 7.25 6.91
N ASP A 106 -8.93 6.13 7.57
CA ASP A 106 -8.40 4.91 6.98
C ASP A 106 -9.50 4.01 6.46
N TYR A 107 -9.53 3.79 5.15
CA TYR A 107 -10.49 2.91 4.48
C TYR A 107 -10.29 1.43 4.82
N SER A 108 -9.07 0.96 5.05
CA SER A 108 -8.76 -0.41 5.51
C SER A 108 -9.48 -0.68 6.83
N GLN A 109 -9.28 0.20 7.81
CA GLN A 109 -9.91 0.08 9.13
C GLN A 109 -11.43 0.23 9.05
N SER A 110 -11.92 1.14 8.21
CA SER A 110 -13.36 1.34 8.02
C SER A 110 -14.08 0.11 7.44
N GLY A 111 -13.36 -0.76 6.74
CA GLY A 111 -13.87 -1.99 6.16
C GLY A 111 -14.59 -2.89 7.17
N PHE A 112 -14.07 -2.99 8.39
CA PHE A 112 -14.71 -3.76 9.47
C PHE A 112 -16.04 -3.15 9.93
N PHE A 113 -16.12 -1.82 9.97
CA PHE A 113 -17.35 -1.12 10.33
C PHE A 113 -18.40 -1.20 9.21
N TYR A 114 -17.99 -1.13 7.95
CA TYR A 114 -18.89 -1.37 6.80
C TYR A 114 -19.40 -2.82 6.80
N ALA A 115 -18.55 -3.81 7.12
CA ALA A 115 -18.99 -5.19 7.26
C ALA A 115 -20.02 -5.33 8.39
N ALA A 116 -19.76 -4.75 9.56
CA ALA A 116 -20.68 -4.76 10.69
C ALA A 116 -22.02 -4.07 10.36
N GLN A 117 -22.01 -2.96 9.64
CA GLN A 117 -23.22 -2.30 9.13
C GLN A 117 -23.98 -3.23 8.17
N GLY A 118 -23.29 -3.89 7.25
CA GLY A 118 -23.87 -4.79 6.25
C GLY A 118 -24.56 -6.04 6.84
N ILE A 119 -24.31 -6.35 8.11
CA ILE A 119 -24.97 -7.44 8.85
C ILE A 119 -26.04 -6.95 9.84
N GLY A 120 -26.47 -5.70 9.69
CA GLY A 120 -27.60 -5.15 10.42
C GLY A 120 -27.26 -4.37 11.70
N ASN A 121 -25.99 -4.12 11.99
CA ASN A 121 -25.63 -3.24 13.11
C ASN A 121 -25.91 -1.77 12.77
N PRO A 122 -26.44 -0.97 13.70
CA PRO A 122 -26.76 0.44 13.47
C PRO A 122 -25.50 1.31 13.58
N ILE A 123 -24.51 1.05 12.72
CA ILE A 123 -23.24 1.78 12.68
C ILE A 123 -23.29 2.75 11.49
N ALA A 124 -22.93 4.02 11.70
CA ALA A 124 -22.68 4.97 10.64
C ALA A 124 -21.17 5.25 10.50
N VAL A 125 -20.61 4.99 9.35
CA VAL A 125 -19.23 5.37 9.02
C VAL A 125 -19.26 6.76 8.42
N THR A 126 -18.61 7.72 9.08
CA THR A 126 -18.58 9.14 8.68
C THR A 126 -17.17 9.66 8.58
N GLY A 127 -16.95 10.80 7.91
CA GLY A 127 -15.65 11.46 7.82
C GLY A 127 -14.69 10.84 6.79
N MET A 128 -15.17 9.89 5.99
CA MET A 128 -14.38 9.30 4.91
C MET A 128 -14.25 10.27 3.73
N ASN A 129 -13.05 10.36 3.16
CA ASN A 129 -12.81 11.17 1.96
C ASN A 129 -13.18 10.39 0.69
N PRO A 130 -14.27 10.73 -0.03
CA PRO A 130 -14.69 10.01 -1.23
C PRO A 130 -13.69 10.17 -2.40
N HIS A 131 -12.76 11.11 -2.32
CA HIS A 131 -11.72 11.38 -3.32
C HIS A 131 -10.34 10.89 -2.87
N SER A 132 -10.28 10.09 -1.80
CA SER A 132 -9.03 9.51 -1.30
C SER A 132 -8.31 8.71 -2.38
N VAL A 133 -6.97 8.80 -2.37
CA VAL A 133 -6.09 7.94 -3.18
C VAL A 133 -5.86 6.56 -2.56
N GLN A 134 -6.40 6.29 -1.38
CA GLN A 134 -6.36 4.96 -0.76
C GLN A 134 -7.04 3.92 -1.66
N GLY A 135 -6.33 2.86 -2.03
CA GLY A 135 -6.90 1.76 -2.84
C GLY A 135 -8.06 1.06 -2.13
N ASP A 136 -7.98 0.99 -0.81
CA ASP A 136 -9.00 0.36 0.04
C ASP A 136 -10.34 1.12 0.04
N ARG A 137 -10.42 2.33 -0.54
CA ARG A 137 -11.68 3.04 -0.79
C ARG A 137 -12.69 2.19 -1.56
N ILE A 138 -12.24 1.24 -2.36
CA ILE A 138 -13.09 0.29 -3.09
C ILE A 138 -13.97 -0.57 -2.17
N VAL A 139 -13.70 -0.60 -0.86
CA VAL A 139 -14.53 -1.32 0.13
C VAL A 139 -15.99 -0.89 0.07
N VAL A 140 -16.27 0.38 -0.19
CA VAL A 140 -17.64 0.91 -0.31
C VAL A 140 -18.40 0.23 -1.45
N ASP A 141 -17.74 0.12 -2.61
CA ASP A 141 -18.32 -0.53 -3.79
C ASP A 141 -18.45 -2.05 -3.58
N TYR A 142 -17.46 -2.68 -2.96
CA TYR A 142 -17.47 -4.11 -2.68
C TYR A 142 -18.55 -4.48 -1.66
N MET A 143 -18.75 -3.71 -0.61
CA MET A 143 -19.86 -3.90 0.34
C MET A 143 -21.21 -3.72 -0.33
N SER A 144 -21.33 -2.78 -1.26
CA SER A 144 -22.56 -2.59 -2.06
C SER A 144 -22.83 -3.81 -2.96
N LYS A 145 -21.80 -4.34 -3.66
CA LYS A 145 -21.91 -5.56 -4.46
C LYS A 145 -22.35 -6.77 -3.63
N LEU A 146 -21.83 -6.89 -2.41
CA LEU A 146 -22.19 -7.98 -1.50
C LEU A 146 -23.64 -7.93 -0.99
N ASN A 147 -24.37 -6.86 -1.25
CA ASN A 147 -25.82 -6.75 -1.00
C ASN A 147 -26.69 -7.25 -2.19
N THR A 148 -26.08 -7.57 -3.35
CA THR A 148 -26.81 -8.08 -4.51
C THR A 148 -26.98 -9.61 -4.45
N LEU A 149 -28.00 -10.13 -5.15
CA LEU A 149 -28.20 -11.56 -5.30
C LEU A 149 -27.25 -12.16 -6.36
N GLY A 150 -27.02 -13.46 -6.27
CA GLY A 150 -26.21 -14.21 -7.25
C GLY A 150 -24.73 -14.22 -6.92
N THR A 151 -23.92 -14.53 -7.95
CA THR A 151 -22.47 -14.59 -7.82
C THR A 151 -21.86 -13.19 -7.86
N VAL A 152 -20.96 -12.92 -6.93
CA VAL A 152 -20.19 -11.67 -6.85
C VAL A 152 -18.71 -11.99 -6.91
N ASP A 153 -17.98 -11.32 -7.81
CA ASP A 153 -16.53 -11.41 -7.95
C ASP A 153 -15.87 -10.15 -7.40
N LEU A 154 -14.85 -10.33 -6.54
CA LEU A 154 -14.07 -9.27 -5.90
C LEU A 154 -12.58 -9.53 -6.15
N ASP A 155 -11.92 -8.64 -6.91
CA ASP A 155 -10.47 -8.69 -7.07
C ASP A 155 -9.81 -7.85 -5.96
N VAL A 156 -9.01 -8.49 -5.11
CA VAL A 156 -8.36 -7.85 -3.95
C VAL A 156 -6.85 -7.68 -4.14
N ARG A 157 -6.36 -7.76 -5.37
CA ARG A 157 -4.92 -7.63 -5.67
C ARG A 157 -4.34 -6.32 -5.15
N ASP A 158 -5.06 -5.23 -5.29
CA ASP A 158 -4.62 -3.88 -4.89
C ASP A 158 -5.18 -3.44 -3.52
N CYS A 159 -5.96 -4.29 -2.85
CA CYS A 159 -6.55 -4.02 -1.55
C CYS A 159 -6.59 -5.28 -0.65
N PRO A 160 -5.45 -5.98 -0.45
CA PRO A 160 -5.43 -7.25 0.27
C PRO A 160 -5.90 -7.14 1.73
N ASP A 161 -5.74 -5.97 2.34
CA ASP A 161 -6.15 -5.71 3.72
C ASP A 161 -7.68 -5.74 3.91
N LEU A 162 -8.44 -5.64 2.82
CA LEU A 162 -9.89 -5.75 2.85
C LEU A 162 -10.41 -7.20 2.89
N VAL A 163 -9.54 -8.20 2.69
CA VAL A 163 -10.00 -9.61 2.63
C VAL A 163 -10.71 -10.05 3.89
N PRO A 164 -10.23 -9.75 5.12
CA PRO A 164 -10.94 -10.17 6.33
C PRO A 164 -12.37 -9.62 6.44
N PRO A 165 -12.63 -8.30 6.32
CA PRO A 165 -13.99 -7.76 6.38
C PRO A 165 -14.88 -8.20 5.21
N LEU A 166 -14.32 -8.38 4.00
CA LEU A 166 -15.07 -8.89 2.85
C LEU A 166 -15.42 -10.36 3.02
N ALA A 167 -14.52 -11.20 3.52
CA ALA A 167 -14.78 -12.60 3.79
C ALA A 167 -15.86 -12.78 4.86
N LEU A 168 -15.82 -11.98 5.93
CA LEU A 168 -16.87 -11.97 6.94
C LEU A 168 -18.25 -11.66 6.31
N ARG A 169 -18.32 -10.60 5.50
CA ARG A 169 -19.58 -10.21 4.86
C ARG A 169 -20.04 -11.26 3.83
N ALA A 170 -19.12 -11.84 3.07
CA ALA A 170 -19.40 -12.90 2.10
C ALA A 170 -19.97 -14.16 2.76
N ALA A 171 -19.39 -14.58 3.89
CA ALA A 171 -19.84 -15.77 4.64
C ALA A 171 -21.31 -15.66 5.14
N LEU A 172 -21.84 -14.44 5.25
CA LEU A 172 -23.21 -14.18 5.70
C LEU A 172 -24.22 -14.02 4.55
N ARG A 173 -23.80 -14.25 3.29
CA ARG A 173 -24.67 -14.27 2.11
C ARG A 173 -25.25 -15.66 1.91
N ALA A 174 -26.32 -15.96 2.64
CA ALA A 174 -26.95 -17.28 2.61
C ALA A 174 -27.46 -17.65 1.20
N GLY A 175 -27.01 -18.78 0.66
CA GLY A 175 -27.43 -19.29 -0.65
C GLY A 175 -26.75 -18.60 -1.85
N GLU A 176 -25.84 -17.64 -1.61
CA GLU A 176 -25.16 -16.88 -2.65
C GLU A 176 -23.68 -17.26 -2.75
N THR A 177 -23.07 -16.97 -3.89
CA THR A 177 -21.64 -17.24 -4.11
C THR A 177 -20.84 -15.94 -4.11
N THR A 178 -19.70 -15.94 -3.45
CA THR A 178 -18.72 -14.86 -3.55
C THR A 178 -17.36 -15.46 -3.91
N VAL A 179 -16.74 -14.92 -4.95
CA VAL A 179 -15.39 -15.27 -5.37
C VAL A 179 -14.47 -14.09 -5.01
N ILE A 180 -13.47 -14.37 -4.19
CA ILE A 180 -12.42 -13.38 -3.86
C ILE A 180 -11.14 -13.84 -4.58
N SER A 181 -10.70 -13.07 -5.56
CA SER A 181 -9.52 -13.34 -6.39
C SER A 181 -8.40 -12.34 -6.09
N GLY A 182 -7.18 -12.63 -6.57
CA GLY A 182 -6.04 -11.74 -6.35
C GLY A 182 -5.41 -11.84 -4.95
N ALA A 183 -5.80 -12.83 -4.13
CA ALA A 183 -5.38 -12.99 -2.74
C ALA A 183 -4.11 -13.83 -2.54
N ALA A 184 -3.30 -14.05 -3.57
CA ALA A 184 -2.13 -14.95 -3.51
C ALA A 184 -1.12 -14.57 -2.40
N ARG A 185 -0.99 -13.27 -2.11
CA ARG A 185 -0.06 -12.74 -1.09
C ARG A 185 -0.46 -13.07 0.35
N LEU A 186 -1.70 -13.45 0.60
CA LEU A 186 -2.19 -13.80 1.94
C LEU A 186 -1.73 -15.20 2.40
N ARG A 187 -0.92 -15.88 1.61
CA ARG A 187 -0.33 -17.19 1.95
C ARG A 187 1.09 -17.10 2.52
N LEU A 188 1.54 -15.90 2.84
CA LEU A 188 2.88 -15.65 3.42
C LEU A 188 2.89 -15.97 4.90
#